data_9fd3dc3fd1bc7bdb61eaf4cb3c7a4f87
#
_entry.id   9fd3dc3fd1bc7bdb61eaf4cb3c7a4f87
#
_cell.length_a   1.000
_cell.length_b   1.000
_cell.length_c   1.000
_cell.angle_alpha   90.00
_cell.angle_beta   90.00
_cell.angle_gamma   90.00
#
_symmetry.space_group_name_H-M   'P 1'
#
loop_
_entity.id
_entity.type
_entity.pdbx_description
1 polymer ?
#
loop_
_entity_poly.entity_id
_entity_poly.type
_entity_poly.pdbx_seq_one_letter_code
_entity_poly.pdbx_strand_id
1 'polypeptide(L)'
;MYISCRTGHTVFMNHKSNLYLNNFIKCGIAGWCLEILFTSSMALRRREMTLKGTTSIWMFPLYGSMALLRPFFLRMQKLAFPVRGCIYALMIFAGEFLSGRLLQKHQLCPWDYTSHHWNIQGIIRLDFFPYWFATGLFFEKLLTEKPSSQSKG
;
A
#
# COMPACT_ATOMS: atom_id res chain seq x y z
N MET A 1 -34.87 -6.00 36.13
CA MET A 1 -34.21 -4.76 35.63
C MET A 1 -32.81 -5.14 35.15
N TYR A 2 -32.71 -5.82 34.01
CA TYR A 2 -31.46 -6.26 33.40
C TYR A 2 -31.63 -6.22 31.87
N ILE A 3 -31.51 -5.06 31.25
CA ILE A 3 -31.31 -4.91 29.80
C ILE A 3 -30.65 -3.56 29.62
N SER A 4 -29.35 -3.47 29.52
CA SER A 4 -28.64 -2.43 28.78
C SER A 4 -27.11 -2.55 28.90
N CYS A 5 -26.53 -3.55 28.27
CA CYS A 5 -25.06 -3.57 28.04
C CYS A 5 -24.63 -4.24 26.72
N ARG A 6 -25.55 -4.67 25.87
CA ARG A 6 -25.20 -5.38 24.63
C ARG A 6 -25.17 -4.51 23.37
N THR A 7 -25.85 -3.36 23.37
CA THR A 7 -25.98 -2.50 22.18
C THR A 7 -24.74 -1.64 21.91
N GLY A 8 -23.99 -1.24 22.92
CA GLY A 8 -22.81 -0.39 22.73
C GLY A 8 -21.63 -1.12 22.07
N HIS A 9 -21.45 -2.39 22.39
CA HIS A 9 -20.30 -3.17 21.86
C HIS A 9 -20.46 -3.54 20.38
N THR A 10 -21.68 -3.85 19.96
CA THR A 10 -21.98 -4.18 18.55
C THR A 10 -21.90 -2.96 17.63
N VAL A 11 -22.36 -1.80 18.07
CA VAL A 11 -22.28 -0.55 17.30
C VAL A 11 -20.82 -0.10 17.16
N PHE A 12 -20.00 -0.22 18.20
CA PHE A 12 -18.59 0.15 18.20
C PHE A 12 -17.74 -0.79 17.33
N MET A 13 -18.04 -2.08 17.30
CA MET A 13 -17.38 -3.05 16.42
C MET A 13 -17.73 -2.80 14.96
N ASN A 14 -18.97 -2.48 14.64
CA ASN A 14 -19.41 -2.18 13.27
C ASN A 14 -18.74 -0.91 12.72
N HIS A 15 -18.58 0.13 13.53
CA HIS A 15 -17.90 1.37 13.12
C HIS A 15 -16.41 1.15 12.82
N LYS A 16 -15.70 0.35 13.64
CA LYS A 16 -14.29 0.02 13.39
C LYS A 16 -14.13 -0.83 12.12
N SER A 17 -14.99 -1.85 11.95
CA SER A 17 -14.97 -2.69 10.74
C SER A 17 -15.17 -1.88 9.48
N ASN A 18 -16.11 -0.95 9.45
CA ASN A 18 -16.35 -0.07 8.33
C ASN A 18 -15.14 0.86 8.04
N LEU A 19 -14.45 1.33 9.07
CA LEU A 19 -13.25 2.16 8.89
C LEU A 19 -12.11 1.37 8.23
N TYR A 20 -11.87 0.13 8.66
CA TYR A 20 -10.83 -0.71 8.05
C TYR A 20 -11.18 -1.06 6.61
N LEU A 21 -12.43 -1.41 6.32
CA LEU A 21 -12.89 -1.72 4.97
C LEU A 21 -12.73 -0.50 4.04
N ASN A 22 -13.15 0.68 4.48
CA ASN A 22 -12.98 1.91 3.71
C ASN A 22 -11.51 2.22 3.43
N ASN A 23 -10.65 2.06 4.42
CA ASN A 23 -9.21 2.26 4.26
C ASN A 23 -8.60 1.21 3.32
N PHE A 24 -9.03 -0.05 3.40
CA PHE A 24 -8.61 -1.11 2.50
C PHE A 24 -8.95 -0.77 1.04
N ILE A 25 -10.19 -0.37 0.78
CA ILE A 25 -10.63 0.02 -0.57
C ILE A 25 -9.83 1.24 -1.08
N LYS A 26 -9.68 2.27 -0.23
CA LYS A 26 -8.90 3.47 -0.58
C LYS A 26 -7.45 3.12 -0.93
N CYS A 27 -6.79 2.30 -0.12
CA CYS A 27 -5.43 1.87 -0.37
C CYS A 27 -5.32 1.00 -1.63
N GLY A 28 -6.27 0.09 -1.86
CA GLY A 28 -6.29 -0.75 -3.06
C GLY A 28 -6.42 0.08 -4.34
N ILE A 29 -7.34 1.04 -4.37
CA ILE A 29 -7.53 1.95 -5.51
C ILE A 29 -6.30 2.84 -5.70
N ALA A 30 -5.80 3.46 -4.63
CA ALA A 30 -4.60 4.29 -4.68
C ALA A 30 -3.38 3.51 -5.18
N GLY A 31 -3.22 2.26 -4.73
CA GLY A 31 -2.17 1.36 -5.18
C GLY A 31 -2.27 1.02 -6.66
N TRP A 32 -3.45 0.73 -7.17
CA TRP A 32 -3.65 0.53 -8.62
C TRP A 32 -3.28 1.79 -9.43
N CYS A 33 -3.67 2.97 -8.97
CA CYS A 33 -3.29 4.22 -9.63
C CYS A 33 -1.77 4.41 -9.63
N LEU A 34 -1.11 4.17 -8.51
CA LEU A 34 0.35 4.25 -8.40
C LEU A 34 1.05 3.24 -9.32
N GLU A 35 0.55 2.01 -9.40
CA GLU A 35 1.10 0.96 -10.26
C GLU A 35 0.98 1.34 -11.74
N ILE A 36 -0.18 1.84 -12.17
CA ILE A 36 -0.39 2.30 -13.54
C ILE A 36 0.56 3.46 -13.87
N LEU A 37 0.69 4.45 -12.98
CA LEU A 37 1.61 5.57 -13.16
C LEU A 37 3.07 5.11 -13.20
N PHE A 38 3.43 4.17 -12.34
CA PHE A 38 4.77 3.59 -12.29
C PHE A 38 5.11 2.84 -13.58
N THR A 39 4.25 1.92 -14.02
CA THR A 39 4.47 1.14 -15.24
C THR A 39 4.45 2.00 -16.49
N SER A 40 3.60 3.04 -16.54
CA SER A 40 3.61 4.04 -17.62
C SER A 40 4.91 4.85 -17.64
N SER A 41 5.45 5.24 -16.47
CA SER A 41 6.72 5.96 -16.39
C SER A 41 7.91 5.11 -16.87
N MET A 42 7.85 3.79 -16.62
CA MET A 42 8.84 2.85 -17.15
C MET A 42 8.74 2.69 -18.66
N ALA A 43 7.51 2.71 -19.24
CA ALA A 43 7.30 2.74 -20.70
C ALA A 43 7.91 4.01 -21.32
N LEU A 44 7.72 5.16 -20.67
CA LEU A 44 8.35 6.42 -21.12
C LEU A 44 9.87 6.33 -21.13
N ARG A 45 10.51 5.74 -20.12
CA ARG A 45 11.97 5.52 -20.08
C ARG A 45 12.45 4.62 -21.23
N ARG A 46 11.61 3.68 -21.68
CA ARG A 46 11.85 2.82 -22.87
C ARG A 46 11.49 3.51 -24.19
N ARG A 47 11.13 4.79 -24.17
CA ARG A 47 10.66 5.57 -25.32
C ARG A 47 9.39 5.01 -26.00
N GLU A 48 8.59 4.27 -25.25
CA GLU A 48 7.30 3.77 -25.71
C GLU A 48 6.24 4.88 -25.50
N MET A 49 6.04 5.71 -26.51
CA MET A 49 5.18 6.90 -26.42
C MET A 49 3.69 6.58 -26.24
N THR A 50 3.29 5.33 -26.37
CA THR A 50 1.92 4.87 -26.06
C THR A 50 1.61 4.90 -24.57
N LEU A 51 2.64 5.01 -23.71
CA LEU A 51 2.56 5.11 -22.24
C LEU A 51 1.59 4.12 -21.60
N LYS A 52 1.55 2.90 -22.12
CA LYS A 52 0.67 1.85 -21.56
C LYS A 52 1.08 1.53 -20.13
N GLY A 53 0.19 1.82 -19.19
CA GLY A 53 0.30 1.38 -17.81
C GLY A 53 -0.43 0.06 -17.62
N THR A 54 0.15 -0.83 -16.84
CA THR A 54 -0.43 -2.14 -16.51
C THR A 54 -0.48 -2.33 -15.01
N THR A 55 -1.49 -3.05 -14.53
CA THR A 55 -1.59 -3.50 -13.15
C THR A 55 -2.23 -4.89 -13.12
N SER A 56 -2.16 -5.56 -11.98
CA SER A 56 -2.79 -6.86 -11.75
C SER A 56 -3.88 -6.78 -10.69
N ILE A 57 -4.86 -7.69 -10.76
CA ILE A 57 -5.88 -7.81 -9.73
C ILE A 57 -5.27 -8.11 -8.35
N TRP A 58 -4.14 -8.80 -8.29
CA TRP A 58 -3.42 -9.11 -7.06
C TRP A 58 -2.84 -7.87 -6.36
N MET A 59 -2.59 -6.79 -7.10
CA MET A 59 -2.11 -5.54 -6.54
C MET A 59 -3.15 -4.87 -5.64
N PHE A 60 -4.45 -5.06 -5.92
CA PHE A 60 -5.51 -4.48 -5.10
C PHE A 60 -5.46 -4.96 -3.64
N PRO A 61 -5.51 -6.27 -3.33
CA PRO A 61 -5.39 -6.73 -1.95
C PRO A 61 -4.01 -6.48 -1.33
N LEU A 62 -2.93 -6.50 -2.12
CA LEU A 62 -1.59 -6.18 -1.63
C LEU A 62 -1.52 -4.74 -1.11
N TYR A 63 -1.90 -3.76 -1.93
CA TYR A 63 -1.94 -2.36 -1.48
C TYR A 63 -3.04 -2.11 -0.45
N GLY A 64 -4.18 -2.78 -0.57
CA GLY A 64 -5.27 -2.71 0.41
C GLY A 64 -4.82 -3.12 1.81
N SER A 65 -3.91 -4.10 1.92
CA SER A 65 -3.36 -4.56 3.19
C SER A 65 -2.60 -3.46 3.96
N MET A 66 -2.15 -2.39 3.30
CA MET A 66 -1.57 -1.21 3.94
C MET A 66 -2.51 -0.57 4.96
N ALA A 67 -3.83 -0.76 4.82
CA ALA A 67 -4.82 -0.29 5.79
C ALA A 67 -4.58 -0.86 7.20
N LEU A 68 -4.05 -2.07 7.29
CA LEU A 68 -3.71 -2.73 8.56
C LEU A 68 -2.53 -2.04 9.26
N LEU A 69 -1.67 -1.36 8.50
CA LEU A 69 -0.50 -0.64 9.01
C LEU A 69 -0.84 0.75 9.56
N ARG A 70 -2.10 1.19 9.50
CA ARG A 70 -2.52 2.50 10.02
C ARG A 70 -2.03 2.78 11.45
N PRO A 71 -2.19 1.87 12.44
CA PRO A 71 -1.68 2.12 13.79
C PRO A 71 -0.16 2.24 13.86
N PHE A 72 0.56 1.52 13.00
CA PHE A 72 2.00 1.64 12.86
C PHE A 72 2.38 3.00 12.30
N PHE A 73 1.74 3.48 11.23
CA PHE A 73 1.99 4.79 10.65
C PHE A 73 1.79 5.92 11.68
N LEU A 74 0.71 5.86 12.47
CA LEU A 74 0.45 6.85 13.52
C LEU A 74 1.57 6.89 14.57
N ARG A 75 2.17 5.73 14.87
CA ARG A 75 3.28 5.64 15.83
C ARG A 75 4.58 6.19 15.28
N MET A 76 4.81 5.97 13.97
CA MET A 76 6.02 6.41 13.28
C MET A 76 6.07 7.93 13.04
N GLN A 77 4.95 8.65 13.06
CA GLN A 77 4.91 10.11 12.86
C GLN A 77 5.80 10.91 13.83
N LYS A 78 6.21 10.31 14.94
CA LYS A 78 7.16 10.92 15.89
C LYS A 78 8.61 10.96 15.39
N LEU A 79 8.94 10.16 14.38
CA LEU A 79 10.28 10.08 13.81
C LEU A 79 10.49 11.13 12.72
N ALA A 80 11.75 11.45 12.43
CA ALA A 80 12.11 12.35 11.34
C ALA A 80 11.67 11.79 9.98
N PHE A 81 11.27 12.66 9.08
CA PHE A 81 10.76 12.32 7.74
C PHE A 81 11.64 11.31 6.97
N PRO A 82 12.99 11.48 6.86
CA PRO A 82 13.81 10.54 6.11
C PRO A 82 13.85 9.15 6.77
N VAL A 83 13.87 9.09 8.09
CA VAL A 83 13.89 7.82 8.84
C VAL A 83 12.61 7.03 8.58
N ARG A 84 11.45 7.71 8.60
CA ARG A 84 10.16 7.08 8.29
C ARG A 84 10.13 6.50 6.89
N GLY A 85 10.54 7.30 5.90
CA GLY A 85 10.57 6.84 4.51
C GLY A 85 11.47 5.62 4.30
N CYS A 86 12.65 5.58 4.95
CA CYS A 86 13.52 4.40 4.91
C CYS A 86 12.87 3.17 5.54
N ILE A 87 12.25 3.32 6.71
CA ILE A 87 11.55 2.21 7.38
C ILE A 87 10.41 1.69 6.49
N TYR A 88 9.63 2.58 5.88
CA TYR A 88 8.52 2.18 5.00
C TYR A 88 9.01 1.48 3.73
N ALA A 89 10.09 1.97 3.11
CA ALA A 89 10.70 1.31 1.97
C ALA A 89 11.16 -0.12 2.30
N LEU A 90 11.81 -0.31 3.44
CA LEU A 90 12.24 -1.64 3.90
C LEU A 90 11.04 -2.56 4.19
N MET A 91 9.98 -2.03 4.78
CA MET A 91 8.75 -2.80 5.02
C MET A 91 8.06 -3.20 3.72
N ILE A 92 8.03 -2.30 2.72
CA ILE A 92 7.47 -2.61 1.40
C ILE A 92 8.30 -3.69 0.72
N PHE A 93 9.63 -3.59 0.72
CA PHE A 93 10.50 -4.65 0.20
C PHE A 93 10.26 -6.00 0.88
N ALA A 94 10.11 -6.02 2.21
CA ALA A 94 9.80 -7.25 2.93
C ALA A 94 8.43 -7.81 2.52
N GLY A 95 7.42 -6.96 2.40
CA GLY A 95 6.09 -7.33 1.91
C GLY A 95 6.10 -7.84 0.48
N GLU A 96 6.82 -7.15 -0.43
CA GLU A 96 7.00 -7.55 -1.83
C GLU A 96 7.71 -8.92 -1.92
N PHE A 97 8.75 -9.13 -1.10
CA PHE A 97 9.45 -10.42 -1.06
C PHE A 97 8.53 -11.55 -0.57
N LEU A 98 7.83 -11.36 0.54
CA LEU A 98 6.96 -12.39 1.11
C LEU A 98 5.78 -12.70 0.18
N SER A 99 5.10 -11.69 -0.34
CA SER A 99 3.97 -11.86 -1.27
C SER A 99 4.44 -12.42 -2.61
N GLY A 100 5.56 -11.95 -3.14
CA GLY A 100 6.13 -12.45 -4.38
C GLY A 100 6.52 -13.93 -4.28
N ARG A 101 7.16 -14.34 -3.17
CA ARG A 101 7.45 -15.76 -2.91
C ARG A 101 6.20 -16.62 -2.86
N LEU A 102 5.16 -16.14 -2.19
CA LEU A 102 3.88 -16.84 -2.11
C LEU A 102 3.22 -16.96 -3.49
N LEU A 103 3.17 -15.88 -4.24
CA LEU A 103 2.56 -15.85 -5.57
C LEU A 103 3.37 -16.66 -6.59
N GLN A 104 4.70 -16.65 -6.54
CA GLN A 104 5.55 -17.47 -7.39
C GLN A 104 5.33 -18.96 -7.16
N LYS A 105 5.15 -19.39 -5.90
CA LYS A 105 4.85 -20.78 -5.57
C LYS A 105 3.58 -21.28 -6.28
N HIS A 106 2.64 -20.40 -6.53
CA HIS A 106 1.37 -20.69 -7.19
C HIS A 106 1.35 -20.26 -8.67
N GLN A 107 2.48 -19.82 -9.24
CA GLN A 107 2.59 -19.29 -10.62
C GLN A 107 1.65 -18.09 -10.89
N LEU A 108 1.37 -17.29 -9.86
CA LEU A 108 0.46 -16.15 -9.89
C LEU A 108 1.17 -14.80 -9.75
N CYS A 109 2.52 -14.79 -9.65
CA CYS A 109 3.28 -13.56 -9.48
C CYS A 109 3.20 -12.70 -10.75
N PRO A 110 2.65 -11.46 -10.68
CA PRO A 110 2.48 -10.63 -11.86
C PRO A 110 3.74 -9.84 -12.24
N TRP A 111 4.82 -9.97 -11.48
CA TRP A 111 6.11 -9.32 -11.77
C TRP A 111 7.25 -10.33 -11.76
N ASP A 112 8.27 -10.05 -12.58
CA ASP A 112 9.51 -10.78 -12.64
C ASP A 112 10.67 -9.81 -12.95
N TYR A 113 11.64 -9.75 -12.05
CA TYR A 113 12.81 -8.86 -12.15
C TYR A 113 14.11 -9.62 -12.45
N THR A 114 14.06 -10.88 -12.84
CA THR A 114 15.25 -11.72 -13.09
C THR A 114 16.19 -11.11 -14.12
N SER A 115 15.66 -10.37 -15.10
CA SER A 115 16.44 -9.71 -16.15
C SER A 115 17.20 -8.45 -15.69
N HIS A 116 16.99 -7.98 -14.46
CA HIS A 116 17.59 -6.75 -13.94
C HIS A 116 18.78 -7.04 -13.01
N HIS A 117 19.86 -6.26 -13.09
CA HIS A 117 21.09 -6.47 -12.28
C HIS A 117 20.86 -6.32 -10.77
N TRP A 118 20.03 -5.38 -10.35
CA TRP A 118 19.78 -5.05 -8.93
C TRP A 118 18.54 -5.77 -8.39
N ASN A 119 18.39 -7.06 -8.74
CA ASN A 119 17.28 -7.86 -8.22
C ASN A 119 17.74 -8.84 -7.13
N ILE A 120 16.82 -9.24 -6.26
CA ILE A 120 16.98 -10.33 -5.29
C ILE A 120 15.94 -11.39 -5.65
N GLN A 121 16.43 -12.54 -6.11
CA GLN A 121 15.64 -13.72 -6.50
C GLN A 121 14.53 -13.40 -7.55
N GLY A 122 14.71 -12.38 -8.38
CA GLY A 122 13.73 -11.95 -9.36
C GLY A 122 12.46 -11.31 -8.75
N ILE A 123 12.40 -11.16 -7.42
CA ILE A 123 11.19 -10.72 -6.70
C ILE A 123 11.28 -9.26 -6.33
N ILE A 124 12.39 -8.80 -5.80
CA ILE A 124 12.61 -7.40 -5.44
C ILE A 124 13.65 -6.75 -6.33
N ARG A 125 13.54 -5.45 -6.48
CA ARG A 125 14.42 -4.62 -7.27
C ARG A 125 14.90 -3.42 -6.44
N LEU A 126 16.18 -3.45 -6.04
CA LEU A 126 16.75 -2.49 -5.09
C LEU A 126 16.76 -1.04 -5.59
N ASP A 127 16.86 -0.83 -6.90
CA ASP A 127 16.77 0.50 -7.51
C ASP A 127 15.37 1.14 -7.41
N PHE A 128 14.37 0.40 -6.92
CA PHE A 128 13.06 0.94 -6.60
C PHE A 128 12.97 1.55 -5.20
N PHE A 129 14.05 1.59 -4.43
CA PHE A 129 14.07 2.18 -3.10
C PHE A 129 13.47 3.61 -3.06
N PRO A 130 13.80 4.56 -3.97
CA PRO A 130 13.18 5.88 -3.96
C PRO A 130 11.67 5.86 -4.19
N TYR A 131 11.18 4.93 -5.01
CA TYR A 131 9.73 4.74 -5.24
C TYR A 131 9.03 4.22 -4.00
N TRP A 132 9.60 3.20 -3.34
CA TRP A 132 9.04 2.63 -2.11
C TRP A 132 9.11 3.62 -0.94
N PHE A 133 10.15 4.44 -0.88
CA PHE A 133 10.26 5.54 0.06
C PHE A 133 9.09 6.54 -0.11
N ALA A 134 8.85 7.01 -1.32
CA ALA A 134 7.77 7.95 -1.63
C ALA A 134 6.38 7.30 -1.44
N THR A 135 6.21 6.05 -1.87
CA THR A 135 4.98 5.28 -1.74
C THR A 135 4.61 5.07 -0.27
N GLY A 136 5.58 4.72 0.58
CA GLY A 136 5.33 4.54 2.01
C GLY A 136 4.86 5.81 2.70
N LEU A 137 5.48 6.96 2.40
CA LEU A 137 5.06 8.26 2.92
C LEU A 137 3.69 8.70 2.37
N PHE A 138 3.39 8.36 1.12
CA PHE A 138 2.08 8.61 0.53
C PHE A 138 0.98 7.84 1.27
N PHE A 139 1.17 6.53 1.54
CA PHE A 139 0.20 5.73 2.29
C PHE A 139 0.09 6.17 3.76
N GLU A 140 1.19 6.58 4.38
CA GLU A 140 1.14 7.20 5.70
C GLU A 140 0.18 8.40 5.69
N LYS A 141 0.38 9.33 4.76
CA LYS A 141 -0.48 10.50 4.62
C LYS A 141 -1.92 10.12 4.36
N LEU A 142 -2.18 9.24 3.40
CA LEU A 142 -3.53 8.78 3.02
C LEU A 142 -4.31 8.18 4.19
N LEU A 143 -3.62 7.45 5.09
CA LEU A 143 -4.24 6.72 6.20
C LEU A 143 -4.31 7.53 7.50
N THR A 144 -3.49 8.58 7.63
CA THR A 144 -3.42 9.39 8.86
C THR A 144 -4.09 10.75 8.72
N GLU A 145 -4.36 11.22 7.51
CA GLU A 145 -5.18 12.42 7.31
C GLU A 145 -6.55 12.25 7.97
N LYS A 146 -6.89 13.22 8.82
CA LYS A 146 -8.26 13.33 9.34
C LYS A 146 -9.18 13.69 8.17
N PRO A 147 -10.36 13.06 8.05
CA PRO A 147 -11.35 13.55 7.10
C PRO A 147 -11.56 15.03 7.40
N SER A 148 -11.35 15.88 6.38
CA SER A 148 -11.69 17.30 6.48
C SER A 148 -13.14 17.36 6.95
N SER A 149 -13.37 17.93 8.14
CA SER A 149 -14.71 18.22 8.61
C SER A 149 -15.40 18.98 7.48
N GLN A 150 -16.50 18.42 6.96
CA GLN A 150 -17.35 19.15 6.05
C GLN A 150 -17.59 20.50 6.67
N SER A 151 -17.10 21.54 6.00
CA SER A 151 -17.46 22.92 6.29
C SER A 151 -18.97 22.97 6.35
N LYS A 152 -19.50 23.23 7.55
CA LYS A 152 -20.89 23.58 7.73
C LYS A 152 -21.12 24.86 6.93
N GLY A 153 -21.74 24.72 5.76
CA GLY A 153 -22.45 25.76 5.07
C GLY A 153 -23.90 25.68 5.51
#